data_7a02d781691770d5af403926a1ca37b5
#
_entry.id   7a02d781691770d5af403926a1ca37b5
#
_cell.length_a   1.000
_cell.length_b   1.000
_cell.length_c   1.000
_cell.angle_alpha   90.00
_cell.angle_beta   90.00
_cell.angle_gamma   90.00
#
_symmetry.space_group_name_H-M   'P 1'
#
loop_
_entity.id
_entity.type
_entity.pdbx_description
1 polymer ?
#
loop_
_entity_poly.entity_id
_entity_poly.type
_entity_poly.pdbx_seq_one_letter_code
_entity_poly.pdbx_strand_id
1 'polypeptide(L)'
;SSHEETQRLKSQFFGDEHSVLVTSTRGTLTEGVDYAGEKLHTCAVFGVPLVNIGSPRVQAVRHAYGDRFGADNAFTYALTIPAVRQVRQAIGRVLRGPDERGVRILVGERYLPDRPRSVDPFLAAQERREFQRLTPEFLGSQLDAFWTDD
;
A
#
# COMPACT_ATOMS: atom_id res chain seq x y z
N SER A 1 -2.14 -20.64 -1.39
CA SER A 1 -2.73 -20.62 -2.75
C SER A 1 -1.70 -21.11 -3.75
N SER A 2 -2.12 -21.98 -4.67
CA SER A 2 -1.23 -22.45 -5.73
C SER A 2 -1.00 -21.34 -6.76
N HIS A 3 0.10 -21.41 -7.49
CA HIS A 3 0.39 -20.48 -8.58
C HIS A 3 -0.76 -20.42 -9.62
N GLU A 4 -1.35 -21.58 -9.91
CA GLU A 4 -2.50 -21.70 -10.83
C GLU A 4 -3.75 -20.95 -10.33
N GLU A 5 -4.05 -21.04 -9.04
CA GLU A 5 -5.16 -20.30 -8.44
C GLU A 5 -4.94 -18.78 -8.52
N THR A 6 -3.71 -18.34 -8.26
CA THR A 6 -3.33 -16.92 -8.40
C THR A 6 -3.51 -16.43 -9.83
N GLN A 7 -3.08 -17.20 -10.83
CA GLN A 7 -3.25 -16.85 -12.24
C GLN A 7 -4.73 -16.84 -12.65
N ARG A 8 -5.53 -17.79 -12.16
CA ARG A 8 -6.97 -17.82 -12.42
C ARG A 8 -7.68 -16.58 -11.86
N LEU A 9 -7.40 -16.22 -10.59
CA LEU A 9 -7.98 -15.02 -9.97
C LEU A 9 -7.59 -13.75 -10.69
N LYS A 10 -6.35 -13.67 -11.15
CA LYS A 10 -5.86 -12.55 -11.96
C LYS A 10 -6.62 -12.45 -13.29
N SER A 11 -6.71 -13.53 -14.04
CA SER A 11 -7.43 -13.56 -15.31
C SER A 11 -8.91 -13.21 -15.16
N GLN A 12 -9.54 -13.70 -14.10
CA GLN A 12 -10.92 -13.37 -13.79
C GLN A 12 -11.08 -11.87 -13.46
N PHE A 13 -10.20 -11.33 -12.59
CA PHE A 13 -10.23 -9.92 -12.20
C PHE A 13 -10.12 -8.97 -13.39
N PHE A 14 -9.22 -9.25 -14.33
CA PHE A 14 -9.01 -8.39 -15.50
C PHE A 14 -9.94 -8.72 -16.67
N GLY A 15 -10.61 -9.87 -16.65
CA GLY A 15 -11.59 -10.24 -17.65
C GLY A 15 -12.98 -9.62 -17.44
N ASP A 16 -13.27 -9.14 -16.23
CA ASP A 16 -14.55 -8.56 -15.87
C ASP A 16 -14.45 -7.03 -15.89
N GLU A 17 -15.45 -6.35 -16.48
CA GLU A 17 -15.53 -4.89 -16.56
C GLU A 17 -15.61 -4.22 -15.16
N HIS A 18 -16.26 -4.89 -14.20
CA HIS A 18 -16.46 -4.39 -12.84
C HIS A 18 -16.06 -5.45 -11.83
N SER A 19 -14.79 -5.44 -11.43
CA SER A 19 -14.28 -6.42 -10.48
C SER A 19 -13.49 -5.77 -9.35
N VAL A 20 -13.52 -6.41 -8.17
CA VAL A 20 -12.72 -6.02 -7.01
C VAL A 20 -11.89 -7.21 -6.57
N LEU A 21 -10.58 -7.02 -6.50
CA LEU A 21 -9.65 -8.03 -5.98
C LEU A 21 -9.21 -7.66 -4.56
N VAL A 22 -9.53 -8.52 -3.61
CA VAL A 22 -9.08 -8.37 -2.22
C VAL A 22 -7.96 -9.35 -1.94
N THR A 23 -6.82 -8.84 -1.49
CA THR A 23 -5.65 -9.64 -1.17
C THR A 23 -4.86 -9.06 -0.01
N SER A 24 -3.96 -9.83 0.56
CA SER A 24 -3.03 -9.30 1.55
C SER A 24 -1.82 -8.63 0.86
N THR A 25 -1.27 -7.59 1.48
CA THR A 25 -0.06 -6.89 0.98
C THR A 25 1.17 -7.80 0.87
N ARG A 26 1.14 -8.99 1.47
CA ARG A 26 2.18 -10.02 1.42
C ARG A 26 1.79 -11.23 0.58
N GLY A 27 0.65 -11.15 -0.08
CA GLY A 27 0.21 -12.22 -0.98
C GLY A 27 0.97 -12.19 -2.29
N THR A 28 1.02 -13.35 -2.95
CA THR A 28 1.63 -13.50 -4.28
C THR A 28 1.04 -12.57 -5.33
N LEU A 29 -0.21 -12.14 -5.13
CA LEU A 29 -0.88 -11.16 -5.99
C LEU A 29 -0.35 -9.73 -5.81
N THR A 30 0.31 -9.43 -4.69
CA THR A 30 0.89 -8.11 -4.41
C THR A 30 2.39 -8.09 -4.68
N GLU A 31 3.07 -9.23 -4.49
CA GLU A 31 4.50 -9.38 -4.72
C GLU A 31 4.73 -10.18 -6.02
N GLY A 32 5.49 -9.61 -6.94
CA GLY A 32 5.97 -10.34 -8.12
C GLY A 32 4.98 -10.57 -9.27
N VAL A 33 3.74 -10.11 -9.18
CA VAL A 33 2.81 -10.13 -10.31
C VAL A 33 3.05 -8.91 -11.17
N ASP A 34 3.51 -9.12 -12.38
CA ASP A 34 3.54 -8.09 -13.40
C ASP A 34 2.12 -7.91 -13.97
N TYR A 35 1.56 -6.74 -13.76
CA TYR A 35 0.29 -6.31 -14.35
C TYR A 35 0.52 -5.60 -15.69
N ALA A 36 1.58 -5.99 -16.42
CA ALA A 36 1.95 -5.37 -17.69
C ALA A 36 0.77 -5.35 -18.67
N GLY A 37 0.42 -4.15 -19.12
CA GLY A 37 -0.67 -3.94 -20.06
C GLY A 37 -2.08 -3.88 -19.47
N GLU A 38 -2.24 -4.12 -18.16
CA GLU A 38 -3.55 -4.11 -17.51
C GLU A 38 -3.66 -2.93 -16.53
N LYS A 39 -4.78 -2.23 -16.55
CA LYS A 39 -4.98 -1.01 -15.77
C LYS A 39 -5.69 -1.29 -14.45
N LEU A 40 -5.08 -0.87 -13.34
CA LEU A 40 -5.75 -0.73 -12.06
C LEU A 40 -6.26 0.70 -11.94
N HIS A 41 -7.56 0.88 -11.87
CA HIS A 41 -8.17 2.19 -11.70
C HIS A 41 -8.05 2.70 -10.26
N THR A 42 -8.17 1.80 -9.30
CA THR A 42 -8.11 2.15 -7.88
C THR A 42 -7.37 1.10 -7.07
N CYS A 43 -6.55 1.54 -6.14
CA CYS A 43 -5.94 0.68 -5.12
C CYS A 43 -6.19 1.24 -3.73
N ALA A 44 -6.80 0.46 -2.86
CA ALA A 44 -6.99 0.79 -1.46
C ALA A 44 -6.14 -0.09 -0.55
N VAL A 45 -5.37 0.52 0.35
CA VAL A 45 -4.58 -0.18 1.36
C VAL A 45 -5.16 0.10 2.74
N PHE A 46 -5.58 -0.97 3.43
CA PHE A 46 -6.18 -0.89 4.75
C PHE A 46 -5.14 -1.22 5.83
N GLY A 47 -4.85 -0.27 6.69
CA GLY A 47 -3.85 -0.38 7.73
C GLY A 47 -2.40 -0.36 7.22
N VAL A 48 -1.45 -0.35 8.15
CA VAL A 48 -0.02 -0.42 7.84
C VAL A 48 0.44 -1.86 7.98
N PRO A 49 1.00 -2.50 6.93
CA PRO A 49 1.30 -3.93 6.89
C PRO A 49 2.57 -4.27 7.68
N LEU A 50 2.53 -4.10 8.99
CA LEU A 50 3.65 -4.49 9.86
C LEU A 50 3.81 -6.01 9.89
N VAL A 51 5.07 -6.48 9.90
CA VAL A 51 5.39 -7.89 10.17
C VAL A 51 4.99 -8.26 11.60
N ASN A 52 4.83 -9.57 11.85
CA ASN A 52 4.61 -10.06 13.20
C ASN A 52 5.80 -9.69 14.10
N ILE A 53 5.59 -8.68 14.95
CA ILE A 53 6.62 -8.13 15.85
C ILE A 53 7.13 -9.18 16.85
N GLY A 54 6.30 -10.16 17.20
CA GLY A 54 6.64 -11.25 18.13
C GLY A 54 7.48 -12.38 17.49
N SER A 55 7.68 -12.38 16.19
CA SER A 55 8.45 -13.45 15.55
C SER A 55 9.94 -13.37 15.93
N PRO A 56 10.61 -14.49 16.22
CA PRO A 56 12.02 -14.51 16.58
C PRO A 56 12.92 -13.84 15.52
N ARG A 57 12.61 -14.05 14.25
CA ARG A 57 13.33 -13.42 13.13
C ARG A 57 13.25 -11.90 13.17
N VAL A 58 12.05 -11.37 13.40
CA VAL A 58 11.83 -9.91 13.46
C VAL A 58 12.50 -9.31 14.67
N GLN A 59 12.49 -10.00 15.80
CA GLN A 59 13.20 -9.57 17.02
C GLN A 59 14.71 -9.53 16.78
N ALA A 60 15.31 -10.55 16.16
CA ALA A 60 16.73 -10.57 15.82
C ALA A 60 17.11 -9.40 14.88
N VAL A 61 16.32 -9.16 13.82
CA VAL A 61 16.53 -8.04 12.90
C VAL A 61 16.44 -6.69 13.63
N ARG A 62 15.44 -6.54 14.50
CA ARG A 62 15.26 -5.32 15.28
C ARG A 62 16.44 -5.08 16.25
N HIS A 63 16.93 -6.13 16.88
CA HIS A 63 18.11 -6.07 17.76
C HIS A 63 19.35 -5.60 16.97
N ALA A 64 19.64 -6.24 15.84
CA ALA A 64 20.78 -5.88 14.99
C ALA A 64 20.70 -4.42 14.48
N TYR A 65 19.51 -3.91 14.15
CA TYR A 65 19.34 -2.49 13.82
C TYR A 65 19.52 -1.58 15.04
N GLY A 66 19.11 -2.02 16.24
CA GLY A 66 19.31 -1.30 17.48
C GLY A 66 20.79 -1.12 17.78
N ASP A 67 21.59 -2.16 17.64
CA ASP A 67 23.04 -2.14 17.84
C ASP A 67 23.75 -1.20 16.86
N ARG A 68 23.26 -1.15 15.62
CA ARG A 68 23.92 -0.38 14.55
C ARG A 68 23.47 1.08 14.49
N PHE A 69 22.22 1.38 14.76
CA PHE A 69 21.59 2.70 14.53
C PHE A 69 20.95 3.31 15.77
N GLY A 70 21.09 2.64 16.91
CA GLY A 70 20.48 3.04 18.18
C GLY A 70 19.09 2.43 18.40
N ALA A 71 18.78 2.13 19.66
CA ALA A 71 17.54 1.45 20.07
C ALA A 71 16.27 2.19 19.62
N ASP A 72 16.29 3.53 19.64
CA ASP A 72 15.16 4.38 19.24
C ASP A 72 14.82 4.23 17.75
N ASN A 73 15.82 3.95 16.93
CA ASN A 73 15.65 3.79 15.48
C ASN A 73 15.35 2.33 15.07
N ALA A 74 15.55 1.37 15.96
CA ALA A 74 15.40 -0.05 15.65
C ALA A 74 14.04 -0.41 15.09
N PHE A 75 12.97 0.11 15.68
CA PHE A 75 11.60 -0.12 15.22
C PHE A 75 11.36 0.48 13.81
N THR A 76 11.86 1.66 13.60
CA THR A 76 11.71 2.38 12.33
C THR A 76 12.38 1.60 11.19
N TYR A 77 13.64 1.20 11.35
CA TYR A 77 14.37 0.50 10.30
C TYR A 77 13.88 -0.94 10.08
N ALA A 78 13.57 -1.66 11.17
CA ALA A 78 13.15 -3.05 11.06
C ALA A 78 11.70 -3.26 10.61
N LEU A 79 10.82 -2.30 10.88
CA LEU A 79 9.37 -2.50 10.74
C LEU A 79 8.69 -1.42 9.91
N THR A 80 8.86 -0.15 10.26
CA THR A 80 8.13 0.95 9.63
C THR A 80 8.54 1.13 8.17
N ILE A 81 9.83 1.25 7.89
CA ILE A 81 10.32 1.45 6.52
C ILE A 81 9.94 0.29 5.59
N PRO A 82 10.14 -0.99 5.97
CA PRO A 82 9.67 -2.11 5.15
C PRO A 82 8.16 -2.10 4.90
N ALA A 83 7.35 -1.78 5.91
CA ALA A 83 5.90 -1.68 5.74
C ALA A 83 5.50 -0.57 4.77
N VAL A 84 6.10 0.62 4.87
CA VAL A 84 5.86 1.73 3.93
C VAL A 84 6.28 1.35 2.51
N ARG A 85 7.40 0.64 2.34
CA ARG A 85 7.81 0.13 1.01
C ARG A 85 6.75 -0.79 0.39
N GLN A 86 6.15 -1.68 1.18
CA GLN A 86 5.07 -2.54 0.70
C GLN A 86 3.83 -1.74 0.30
N VAL A 87 3.44 -0.75 1.11
CA VAL A 87 2.35 0.17 0.76
C VAL A 87 2.62 0.85 -0.57
N ARG A 88 3.81 1.45 -0.72
CA ARG A 88 4.21 2.15 -1.94
C ARG A 88 4.26 1.23 -3.17
N GLN A 89 4.70 -0.01 -3.00
CA GLN A 89 4.65 -1.01 -4.07
C GLN A 89 3.21 -1.33 -4.49
N ALA A 90 2.28 -1.42 -3.54
CA ALA A 90 0.88 -1.69 -3.85
C ALA A 90 0.22 -0.52 -4.58
N ILE A 91 0.31 0.70 -4.03
CA ILE A 91 -0.31 1.89 -4.64
C ILE A 91 0.39 2.36 -5.93
N GLY A 92 1.68 2.08 -6.07
CA GLY A 92 2.46 2.41 -7.27
C GLY A 92 2.08 1.61 -8.51
N ARG A 93 1.21 0.60 -8.37
CA ARG A 93 0.71 -0.19 -9.50
C ARG A 93 -0.45 0.50 -10.24
N VAL A 94 -1.06 1.50 -9.62
CA VAL A 94 -2.19 2.26 -10.21
C VAL A 94 -1.71 3.24 -11.27
N LEU A 95 -0.59 3.91 -11.03
CA LEU A 95 -0.02 4.91 -11.94
C LEU A 95 1.35 4.46 -12.39
N ARG A 96 1.53 4.22 -13.69
CA ARG A 96 2.79 3.77 -14.30
C ARG A 96 3.35 4.77 -15.29
N GLY A 97 2.54 5.73 -15.73
CA GLY A 97 2.92 6.75 -16.68
C GLY A 97 2.33 8.11 -16.35
N PRO A 98 2.87 9.17 -16.96
CA PRO A 98 2.42 10.55 -16.71
C PRO A 98 0.98 10.83 -17.17
N ASP A 99 0.50 10.07 -18.14
CA ASP A 99 -0.83 10.25 -18.74
C ASP A 99 -1.88 9.29 -18.15
N GLU A 100 -1.52 8.52 -17.12
CA GLU A 100 -2.45 7.58 -16.48
C GLU A 100 -3.20 8.25 -15.34
N ARG A 101 -4.51 8.00 -15.30
CA ARG A 101 -5.39 8.40 -14.20
C ARG A 101 -5.69 7.22 -13.31
N GLY A 102 -5.68 7.44 -12.00
CA GLY A 102 -6.02 6.39 -11.05
C GLY A 102 -6.07 6.91 -9.63
N VAL A 103 -6.76 6.19 -8.75
CA VAL A 103 -7.00 6.58 -7.37
C VAL A 103 -6.22 5.69 -6.40
N ARG A 104 -5.55 6.30 -5.46
CA ARG A 104 -4.80 5.64 -4.38
C ARG A 104 -5.41 6.01 -3.05
N ILE A 105 -5.88 5.01 -2.30
CA ILE A 105 -6.57 5.20 -1.03
C ILE A 105 -5.76 4.54 0.09
N LEU A 106 -5.41 5.32 1.12
CA LEU A 106 -4.75 4.83 2.32
C LEU A 106 -5.73 4.93 3.49
N VAL A 107 -6.16 3.80 4.01
CA VAL A 107 -7.16 3.72 5.08
C VAL A 107 -6.50 3.36 6.39
N GLY A 108 -6.49 4.29 7.34
CA GLY A 108 -5.95 4.09 8.68
C GLY A 108 -5.35 5.35 9.28
N GLU A 109 -5.53 5.54 10.57
CA GLU A 109 -5.08 6.74 11.27
C GLU A 109 -3.55 6.95 11.23
N ARG A 110 -2.78 5.88 11.09
CA ARG A 110 -1.31 5.96 11.03
C ARG A 110 -0.78 6.59 9.74
N TYR A 111 -1.60 6.78 8.73
CA TYR A 111 -1.25 7.55 7.54
C TYR A 111 -1.40 9.06 7.74
N LEU A 112 -2.05 9.49 8.82
CA LEU A 112 -2.21 10.91 9.13
C LEU A 112 -0.99 11.45 9.88
N PRO A 113 -0.47 12.64 9.54
CA PRO A 113 0.78 13.18 10.10
C PRO A 113 0.74 13.36 11.62
N ASP A 114 -0.42 13.74 12.17
CA ASP A 114 -0.57 14.11 13.59
C ASP A 114 -0.91 12.93 14.51
N ARG A 115 -0.72 11.70 14.05
CA ARG A 115 -1.09 10.52 14.83
C ARG A 115 0.12 9.82 15.45
N PRO A 116 -0.06 9.19 16.62
CA PRO A 116 0.98 8.38 17.22
C PRO A 116 1.44 7.27 16.26
N ARG A 117 2.75 7.13 16.13
CA ARG A 117 3.39 6.16 15.21
C ARG A 117 2.97 6.36 13.75
N SER A 118 2.75 7.61 13.34
CA SER A 118 2.47 7.96 11.96
C SER A 118 3.56 7.44 11.01
N VAL A 119 3.14 6.97 9.87
CA VAL A 119 4.03 6.57 8.77
C VAL A 119 4.15 7.65 7.68
N ASP A 120 3.39 8.73 7.79
CA ASP A 120 3.41 9.87 6.86
C ASP A 120 4.84 10.39 6.58
N PRO A 121 5.73 10.58 7.58
CA PRO A 121 7.09 11.06 7.32
C PRO A 121 7.94 10.16 6.45
N PHE A 122 7.55 8.89 6.28
CA PHE A 122 8.27 7.89 5.50
C PHE A 122 7.68 7.69 4.09
N LEU A 123 6.55 8.33 3.78
CA LEU A 123 6.03 8.43 2.43
C LEU A 123 6.88 9.42 1.62
N ALA A 124 6.93 9.28 0.30
CA ALA A 124 7.66 10.23 -0.53
C ALA A 124 7.04 11.64 -0.43
N ALA A 125 7.87 12.66 -0.52
CA ALA A 125 7.40 14.05 -0.42
C ALA A 125 6.36 14.41 -1.48
N GLN A 126 6.47 13.83 -2.68
CA GLN A 126 5.48 13.97 -3.74
C GLN A 126 4.16 13.31 -3.35
N GLU A 127 4.20 12.06 -2.89
CA GLU A 127 3.01 11.33 -2.44
C GLU A 127 2.25 12.11 -1.35
N ARG A 128 2.98 12.64 -0.35
CA ARG A 128 2.38 13.45 0.73
C ARG A 128 1.68 14.72 0.25
N ARG A 129 2.16 15.33 -0.83
CA ARG A 129 1.54 16.52 -1.43
C ARG A 129 0.28 16.19 -2.23
N GLU A 130 0.22 15.01 -2.81
CA GLU A 130 -0.91 14.54 -3.61
C GLU A 130 -2.05 13.97 -2.75
N PHE A 131 -1.73 13.39 -1.58
CA PHE A 131 -2.75 12.83 -0.71
C PHE A 131 -3.58 13.92 -0.01
N GLN A 132 -4.90 13.77 -0.11
CA GLN A 132 -5.88 14.58 0.59
C GLN A 132 -6.50 13.79 1.72
N ARG A 133 -6.66 14.43 2.88
CA ARG A 133 -7.37 13.82 4.00
C ARG A 133 -8.87 13.91 3.75
N LEU A 134 -9.52 12.75 3.76
CA LEU A 134 -10.97 12.63 3.61
C LEU A 134 -11.56 11.85 4.79
N THR A 135 -12.79 12.18 5.14
CA THR A 135 -13.62 11.31 5.98
C THR A 135 -14.40 10.34 5.08
N PRO A 136 -14.72 9.12 5.57
CA PRO A 136 -15.36 8.09 4.75
C PRO A 136 -16.63 8.55 4.03
N GLU A 137 -17.40 9.45 4.65
CA GLU A 137 -18.67 9.95 4.12
C GLU A 137 -18.51 10.70 2.79
N PHE A 138 -17.36 11.34 2.58
CA PHE A 138 -17.08 12.12 1.36
C PHE A 138 -16.34 11.33 0.29
N LEU A 139 -15.92 10.11 0.59
CA LEU A 139 -15.11 9.33 -0.36
C LEU A 139 -15.85 9.07 -1.67
N GLY A 140 -17.12 8.67 -1.60
CA GLY A 140 -17.94 8.40 -2.78
C GLY A 140 -18.05 9.61 -3.71
N SER A 141 -18.47 10.76 -3.17
CA SER A 141 -18.61 11.99 -3.96
C SER A 141 -17.30 12.48 -4.55
N GLN A 142 -16.18 12.29 -3.86
CA GLN A 142 -14.85 12.64 -4.40
C GLN A 142 -14.41 11.70 -5.52
N LEU A 143 -14.70 10.40 -5.40
CA LEU A 143 -14.44 9.44 -6.48
C LEU A 143 -15.28 9.74 -7.71
N ASP A 144 -16.57 10.04 -7.53
CA ASP A 144 -17.48 10.40 -8.64
C ASP A 144 -16.98 11.67 -9.34
N ALA A 145 -16.62 12.71 -8.59
CA ALA A 145 -16.04 13.93 -9.16
C ALA A 145 -14.75 13.63 -9.93
N PHE A 146 -13.81 12.87 -9.33
CA PHE A 146 -12.54 12.53 -9.97
C PHE A 146 -12.71 11.81 -11.31
N TRP A 147 -13.67 10.90 -11.42
CA TRP A 147 -13.90 10.14 -12.65
C TRP A 147 -14.79 10.85 -13.67
N THR A 148 -15.53 11.88 -13.26
CA THR A 148 -16.44 12.64 -14.12
C THR A 148 -15.78 13.91 -14.70
N ASP A 149 -14.78 14.46 -14.03
CA ASP A 149 -14.00 15.60 -14.55
C ASP A 149 -13.06 15.11 -15.67
N ASP A 150 -13.52 15.32 -16.93
CA ASP A 150 -12.70 15.17 -18.14
C ASP A 150 -11.88 16.44 -18.41
#